data_756b326a6976844f7b7f5801f7f4dac9
#
_entry.id   756b326a6976844f7b7f5801f7f4dac9
#
_cell.length_a   1.000
_cell.length_b   1.000
_cell.length_c   1.000
_cell.angle_alpha   90.00
_cell.angle_beta   90.00
_cell.angle_gamma   90.00
#
_symmetry.space_group_name_H-M   'P 1'
#
loop_
_entity.id
_entity.type
_entity.pdbx_description
1 polymer ?
#
loop_
_entity_poly.entity_id
_entity_poly.type
_entity_poly.pdbx_seq_one_letter_code
_entity_poly.pdbx_strand_id
1 'polypeptide(L)'
;MRTLKKSIWSYMYKVTFALVSVILISITALNIANEQSRAQGTADKIFEQMDKMLEENQKELTRLRQEYAAKCLHNTEAIAYILEKNTGARNDLYELRKIAEFMEVDEIHIIDAAGEIVSGTHPQYYGYSFDSGEQMNYFKPMLKDKSLKMVQDIEPNTAEHKLMQYSAMWNSTGEFIVEAGIEPVNVSKVTEKNELPYIFSQLCVNPDTSYFAVNAETEKIVGATDTELVGMDMKEIGLNTEKIHSTK
;
A
#
# COMPACT_ATOMS: atom_id res chain seq x y z
N MET A 1 47.38 13.76 -70.03
CA MET A 1 45.91 13.66 -69.99
C MET A 1 45.40 12.55 -69.04
N ARG A 2 46.01 11.35 -68.95
CA ARG A 2 45.60 10.24 -68.03
C ARG A 2 45.75 10.55 -66.53
N THR A 3 46.74 11.31 -66.14
CA THR A 3 47.03 11.66 -64.71
C THR A 3 46.02 12.68 -64.16
N LEU A 4 45.62 13.68 -64.96
CA LEU A 4 44.60 14.67 -64.56
C LEU A 4 43.22 14.05 -64.31
N LYS A 5 42.85 13.12 -65.19
CA LYS A 5 41.57 12.40 -65.07
C LYS A 5 41.51 11.54 -63.83
N LYS A 6 42.60 10.86 -63.44
CA LYS A 6 42.72 10.10 -62.19
C LYS A 6 42.64 10.98 -60.95
N SER A 7 43.22 12.16 -60.97
CA SER A 7 43.18 13.09 -59.87
C SER A 7 41.78 13.67 -59.61
N ILE A 8 41.07 14.03 -60.70
CA ILE A 8 39.69 14.52 -60.62
C ILE A 8 38.75 13.44 -60.06
N TRP A 9 38.87 12.20 -60.53
CA TRP A 9 38.08 11.08 -60.05
C TRP A 9 38.34 10.77 -58.55
N SER A 10 39.60 10.81 -58.11
CA SER A 10 39.97 10.63 -56.73
C SER A 10 39.41 11.73 -55.84
N TYR A 11 39.42 12.99 -56.31
CA TYR A 11 38.84 14.11 -55.56
C TYR A 11 37.31 14.01 -55.47
N MET A 12 36.63 13.69 -56.57
CA MET A 12 35.18 13.47 -56.57
C MET A 12 34.81 12.35 -55.63
N TYR A 13 35.53 11.22 -55.60
CA TYR A 13 35.28 10.12 -54.73
C TYR A 13 35.40 10.52 -53.23
N LYS A 14 36.40 11.30 -52.88
CA LYS A 14 36.58 11.81 -51.52
C LYS A 14 35.46 12.77 -51.07
N VAL A 15 35.05 13.66 -52.00
CA VAL A 15 33.93 14.59 -51.74
C VAL A 15 32.60 13.83 -51.60
N THR A 16 32.33 12.89 -52.47
CA THR A 16 31.12 12.07 -52.34
C THR A 16 31.12 11.24 -51.08
N PHE A 17 32.24 10.61 -50.72
CA PHE A 17 32.38 9.86 -49.50
C PHE A 17 32.16 10.72 -48.25
N ALA A 18 32.74 11.93 -48.21
CA ALA A 18 32.54 12.86 -47.11
C ALA A 18 31.10 13.32 -46.99
N LEU A 19 30.42 13.61 -48.11
CA LEU A 19 29.00 13.96 -48.12
C LEU A 19 28.11 12.83 -47.62
N VAL A 20 28.32 11.58 -48.08
CA VAL A 20 27.57 10.40 -47.63
C VAL A 20 27.79 10.15 -46.14
N SER A 21 29.04 10.31 -45.66
CA SER A 21 29.36 10.17 -44.23
C SER A 21 28.64 11.21 -43.36
N VAL A 22 28.59 12.47 -43.79
CA VAL A 22 27.86 13.55 -43.09
C VAL A 22 26.34 13.23 -43.06
N ILE A 23 25.77 12.77 -44.16
CA ILE A 23 24.35 12.40 -44.20
C ILE A 23 24.06 11.23 -43.27
N LEU A 24 24.89 10.19 -43.25
CA LEU A 24 24.72 9.04 -42.34
C LEU A 24 24.80 9.45 -40.92
N ILE A 25 25.78 10.27 -40.53
CA ILE A 25 25.94 10.78 -39.15
C ILE A 25 24.70 11.60 -38.74
N SER A 26 24.23 12.48 -39.64
CA SER A 26 23.03 13.29 -39.37
C SER A 26 21.76 12.46 -39.20
N ILE A 27 21.58 11.44 -40.01
CA ILE A 27 20.41 10.51 -39.88
C ILE A 27 20.51 9.76 -38.56
N THR A 28 21.70 9.26 -38.21
CA THR A 28 21.89 8.54 -36.95
C THR A 28 21.63 9.44 -35.73
N ALA A 29 22.13 10.69 -35.74
CA ALA A 29 21.89 11.65 -34.69
C ALA A 29 20.39 12.00 -34.54
N LEU A 30 19.68 12.18 -35.67
CA LEU A 30 18.23 12.43 -35.66
C LEU A 30 17.44 11.23 -35.12
N ASN A 31 17.83 10.00 -35.47
CA ASN A 31 17.18 8.80 -34.96
C ASN A 31 17.36 8.66 -33.46
N ILE A 32 18.57 8.87 -32.95
CA ILE A 32 18.86 8.84 -31.50
C ILE A 32 18.03 9.91 -30.78
N ALA A 33 17.97 11.15 -31.27
CA ALA A 33 17.18 12.20 -30.67
C ALA A 33 15.68 11.89 -30.65
N ASN A 34 15.16 11.30 -31.74
CA ASN A 34 13.75 10.88 -31.81
C ASN A 34 13.44 9.73 -30.84
N GLU A 35 14.34 8.76 -30.71
CA GLU A 35 14.17 7.65 -29.75
C GLU A 35 14.19 8.16 -28.32
N GLN A 36 15.09 9.06 -27.97
CA GLN A 36 15.13 9.69 -26.65
C GLN A 36 13.84 10.47 -26.35
N SER A 37 13.35 11.26 -27.30
CA SER A 37 12.10 12.01 -27.13
C SER A 37 10.89 11.10 -26.96
N ARG A 38 10.83 9.98 -27.70
CA ARG A 38 9.78 8.97 -27.55
C ARG A 38 9.86 8.26 -26.20
N ALA A 39 11.07 7.91 -25.76
CA ALA A 39 11.28 7.26 -24.47
C ALA A 39 10.83 8.17 -23.31
N GLN A 40 11.20 9.46 -23.34
CA GLN A 40 10.73 10.44 -22.36
C GLN A 40 9.21 10.57 -22.37
N GLY A 41 8.59 10.79 -23.52
CA GLY A 41 7.13 10.91 -23.61
C GLY A 41 6.37 9.64 -23.19
N THR A 42 7.00 8.47 -23.27
CA THR A 42 6.41 7.22 -22.76
C THR A 42 6.59 7.13 -21.25
N ALA A 43 7.75 7.50 -20.71
CA ALA A 43 8.00 7.56 -19.28
C ALA A 43 7.01 8.51 -18.58
N ASP A 44 6.80 9.71 -19.13
CA ASP A 44 5.85 10.68 -18.59
C ASP A 44 4.42 10.12 -18.51
N LYS A 45 3.98 9.39 -19.54
CA LYS A 45 2.67 8.73 -19.55
C LYS A 45 2.57 7.62 -18.50
N ILE A 46 3.65 6.89 -18.27
CA ILE A 46 3.69 5.84 -17.24
C ILE A 46 3.61 6.46 -15.87
N PHE A 47 4.36 7.53 -15.60
CA PHE A 47 4.27 8.26 -14.34
C PHE A 47 2.86 8.81 -14.10
N GLU A 48 2.23 9.40 -15.12
CA GLU A 48 0.85 9.88 -15.03
C GLU A 48 -0.15 8.74 -14.70
N GLN A 49 0.03 7.56 -15.32
CA GLN A 49 -0.77 6.38 -15.01
C GLN A 49 -0.55 5.89 -13.57
N MET A 50 0.70 5.84 -13.11
CA MET A 50 1.04 5.45 -11.75
C MET A 50 0.45 6.42 -10.72
N ASP A 51 0.60 7.73 -10.93
CA ASP A 51 0.06 8.77 -10.04
C ASP A 51 -1.47 8.65 -9.94
N LYS A 52 -2.14 8.45 -11.07
CA LYS A 52 -3.59 8.25 -11.10
C LYS A 52 -4.02 7.00 -10.32
N MET A 53 -3.33 5.88 -10.52
CA MET A 53 -3.60 4.64 -9.80
C MET A 53 -3.40 4.82 -8.29
N LEU A 54 -2.31 5.47 -7.87
CA LEU A 54 -2.03 5.76 -6.47
C LEU A 54 -3.12 6.66 -5.87
N GLU A 55 -3.54 7.70 -6.58
CA GLU A 55 -4.60 8.61 -6.12
C GLU A 55 -5.94 7.87 -5.97
N GLU A 56 -6.33 7.03 -6.93
CA GLU A 56 -7.56 6.23 -6.87
C GLU A 56 -7.51 5.23 -5.71
N ASN A 57 -6.39 4.52 -5.53
CA ASN A 57 -6.20 3.60 -4.42
C ASN A 57 -6.22 4.32 -3.06
N GLN A 58 -5.63 5.51 -2.96
CA GLN A 58 -5.65 6.29 -1.72
C GLN A 58 -7.06 6.77 -1.35
N LYS A 59 -7.86 7.17 -2.35
CA LYS A 59 -9.28 7.51 -2.14
C LYS A 59 -10.08 6.30 -1.64
N GLU A 60 -9.85 5.15 -2.25
CA GLU A 60 -10.50 3.90 -1.85
C GLU A 60 -10.12 3.47 -0.42
N LEU A 61 -8.82 3.55 -0.07
CA LEU A 61 -8.34 3.28 1.29
C LEU A 61 -9.00 4.20 2.32
N THR A 62 -9.09 5.50 2.01
CA THR A 62 -9.72 6.48 2.91
C THR A 62 -11.20 6.15 3.10
N ARG A 63 -11.92 5.83 2.02
CA ARG A 63 -13.32 5.43 2.07
C ARG A 63 -13.52 4.16 2.93
N LEU A 64 -12.73 3.13 2.67
CA LEU A 64 -12.81 1.87 3.42
C LEU A 64 -12.52 2.07 4.91
N ARG A 65 -11.48 2.83 5.27
CA ARG A 65 -11.17 3.12 6.68
C ARG A 65 -12.34 3.80 7.38
N GLN A 66 -12.97 4.79 6.73
CA GLN A 66 -14.15 5.46 7.29
C GLN A 66 -15.35 4.51 7.45
N GLU A 67 -15.59 3.64 6.47
CA GLU A 67 -16.66 2.64 6.53
C GLU A 67 -16.43 1.62 7.66
N TYR A 68 -15.20 1.11 7.80
CA TYR A 68 -14.85 0.21 8.89
C TYR A 68 -14.98 0.88 10.26
N ALA A 69 -14.51 2.11 10.40
CA ALA A 69 -14.63 2.88 11.64
C ALA A 69 -16.09 3.09 12.03
N ALA A 70 -16.94 3.49 11.09
CA ALA A 70 -18.36 3.70 11.32
C ALA A 70 -19.09 2.38 11.67
N LYS A 71 -18.79 1.30 10.93
CA LYS A 71 -19.34 -0.03 11.19
C LYS A 71 -18.94 -0.53 12.57
N CYS A 72 -17.66 -0.42 12.92
CA CYS A 72 -17.13 -0.87 14.19
C CYS A 72 -17.83 -0.16 15.36
N LEU A 73 -17.93 1.19 15.30
CA LEU A 73 -18.61 1.96 16.34
C LEU A 73 -20.11 1.60 16.46
N HIS A 74 -20.82 1.49 15.35
CA HIS A 74 -22.23 1.12 15.34
C HIS A 74 -22.45 -0.27 15.98
N ASN A 75 -21.59 -1.22 15.64
CA ASN A 75 -21.67 -2.56 16.21
C ASN A 75 -21.36 -2.55 17.71
N THR A 76 -20.35 -1.76 18.16
CA THR A 76 -20.07 -1.61 19.59
C THR A 76 -21.25 -1.02 20.37
N GLU A 77 -21.96 -0.03 19.81
CA GLU A 77 -23.18 0.54 20.39
C GLU A 77 -24.28 -0.52 20.55
N ALA A 78 -24.51 -1.31 19.49
CA ALA A 78 -25.51 -2.38 19.52
C ALA A 78 -25.15 -3.49 20.51
N ILE A 79 -23.88 -3.91 20.55
CA ILE A 79 -23.36 -4.92 21.49
C ILE A 79 -23.52 -4.42 22.94
N ALA A 80 -23.16 -3.17 23.22
CA ALA A 80 -23.33 -2.57 24.53
C ALA A 80 -24.80 -2.62 24.99
N TYR A 81 -25.72 -2.26 24.10
CA TYR A 81 -27.16 -2.35 24.40
C TYR A 81 -27.63 -3.80 24.65
N ILE A 82 -27.19 -4.78 23.83
CA ILE A 82 -27.50 -6.19 24.01
C ILE A 82 -27.02 -6.68 25.39
N LEU A 83 -25.78 -6.39 25.74
CA LEU A 83 -25.16 -6.81 27.01
C LEU A 83 -25.76 -6.12 28.22
N GLU A 84 -26.30 -4.92 28.08
CA GLU A 84 -27.10 -4.28 29.14
C GLU A 84 -28.39 -5.02 29.41
N LYS A 85 -29.08 -5.47 28.37
CA LYS A 85 -30.38 -6.17 28.49
C LYS A 85 -30.20 -7.63 28.85
N ASN A 86 -29.13 -8.26 28.48
CA ASN A 86 -28.79 -9.65 28.76
C ASN A 86 -27.53 -9.75 29.63
N THR A 87 -27.68 -9.52 30.92
CA THR A 87 -26.55 -9.53 31.87
C THR A 87 -25.88 -10.90 31.98
N GLY A 88 -26.59 -12.00 31.74
CA GLY A 88 -26.05 -13.36 31.74
C GLY A 88 -25.04 -13.59 30.61
N ALA A 89 -25.23 -12.94 29.46
CA ALA A 89 -24.33 -13.08 28.32
C ALA A 89 -22.94 -12.49 28.58
N ARG A 90 -22.77 -11.54 29.52
CA ARG A 90 -21.49 -10.85 29.79
C ARG A 90 -20.36 -11.81 30.16
N ASN A 91 -20.65 -12.92 30.81
CA ASN A 91 -19.67 -13.91 31.27
C ASN A 91 -19.82 -15.26 30.57
N ASP A 92 -20.65 -15.33 29.54
CA ASP A 92 -20.91 -16.56 28.79
C ASP A 92 -20.21 -16.48 27.44
N LEU A 93 -19.07 -17.19 27.31
CA LEU A 93 -18.26 -17.22 26.09
C LEU A 93 -19.06 -17.65 24.86
N TYR A 94 -20.00 -18.60 25.02
CA TYR A 94 -20.80 -19.10 23.91
C TYR A 94 -21.78 -18.03 23.40
N GLU A 95 -22.46 -17.35 24.31
CA GLU A 95 -23.34 -16.24 23.95
C GLU A 95 -22.60 -15.06 23.38
N LEU A 96 -21.43 -14.70 23.92
CA LEU A 96 -20.58 -13.64 23.36
C LEU A 96 -20.15 -13.95 21.93
N ARG A 97 -19.76 -15.18 21.64
CA ARG A 97 -19.40 -15.60 20.28
C ARG A 97 -20.58 -15.55 19.30
N LYS A 98 -21.79 -15.92 19.75
CA LYS A 98 -23.01 -15.76 18.94
C LYS A 98 -23.32 -14.29 18.65
N ILE A 99 -23.16 -13.42 19.65
CA ILE A 99 -23.33 -11.98 19.47
C ILE A 99 -22.30 -11.45 18.46
N ALA A 100 -21.04 -11.86 18.56
CA ALA A 100 -19.98 -11.47 17.62
C ALA A 100 -20.31 -11.91 16.19
N GLU A 101 -20.72 -13.17 16.00
CA GLU A 101 -21.14 -13.69 14.69
C GLU A 101 -22.34 -12.91 14.12
N PHE A 102 -23.36 -12.68 14.92
CA PHE A 102 -24.57 -11.93 14.51
C PHE A 102 -24.26 -10.47 14.15
N MET A 103 -23.35 -9.84 14.89
CA MET A 103 -22.92 -8.45 14.68
C MET A 103 -21.79 -8.32 13.65
N GLU A 104 -21.33 -9.44 13.06
CA GLU A 104 -20.21 -9.47 12.12
C GLU A 104 -18.97 -8.74 12.66
N VAL A 105 -18.61 -9.01 13.92
CA VAL A 105 -17.34 -8.58 14.53
C VAL A 105 -16.51 -9.81 14.87
N ASP A 106 -15.18 -9.67 14.82
CA ASP A 106 -14.25 -10.75 15.09
C ASP A 106 -14.02 -10.90 16.60
N GLU A 107 -14.03 -9.79 17.32
CA GLU A 107 -13.72 -9.74 18.74
C GLU A 107 -14.73 -8.88 19.52
N ILE A 108 -15.08 -9.34 20.72
CA ILE A 108 -15.79 -8.56 21.73
C ILE A 108 -15.00 -8.68 23.03
N HIS A 109 -14.66 -7.54 23.64
CA HIS A 109 -14.07 -7.48 24.96
C HIS A 109 -14.98 -6.70 25.89
N ILE A 110 -15.09 -7.20 27.12
CA ILE A 110 -15.76 -6.51 28.24
C ILE A 110 -14.66 -6.10 29.19
N ILE A 111 -14.54 -4.80 29.38
CA ILE A 111 -13.45 -4.17 30.11
C ILE A 111 -14.07 -3.53 31.38
N ASP A 112 -13.46 -3.74 32.51
CA ASP A 112 -13.95 -3.22 33.78
C ASP A 112 -13.60 -1.73 33.97
N ALA A 113 -13.98 -1.18 35.12
CA ALA A 113 -13.72 0.21 35.46
C ALA A 113 -12.24 0.51 35.75
N ALA A 114 -11.39 -0.51 35.91
CA ALA A 114 -9.95 -0.36 36.02
C ALA A 114 -9.26 -0.37 34.65
N GLY A 115 -9.99 -0.72 33.57
CA GLY A 115 -9.45 -0.81 32.21
C GLY A 115 -8.87 -2.20 31.91
N GLU A 116 -9.29 -3.25 32.62
CA GLU A 116 -8.83 -4.62 32.43
C GLU A 116 -9.90 -5.44 31.69
N ILE A 117 -9.49 -6.27 30.72
CA ILE A 117 -10.36 -7.20 30.01
C ILE A 117 -10.73 -8.33 30.98
N VAL A 118 -11.99 -8.37 31.39
CA VAL A 118 -12.51 -9.36 32.36
C VAL A 118 -13.32 -10.45 31.68
N SER A 119 -13.83 -10.21 30.47
CA SER A 119 -14.61 -11.17 29.66
C SER A 119 -14.52 -10.81 28.20
N GLY A 120 -14.93 -11.74 27.31
CA GLY A 120 -14.92 -11.51 25.88
C GLY A 120 -14.94 -12.80 25.06
N THR A 121 -14.82 -12.66 23.75
CA THR A 121 -14.78 -13.78 22.80
C THR A 121 -13.44 -14.53 22.81
N HIS A 122 -12.38 -13.91 23.36
CA HIS A 122 -10.99 -14.39 23.36
C HIS A 122 -10.46 -14.51 24.78
N PRO A 123 -10.65 -15.64 25.49
CA PRO A 123 -10.22 -15.81 26.88
C PRO A 123 -8.72 -15.62 27.11
N GLN A 124 -7.89 -15.84 26.07
CA GLN A 124 -6.44 -15.62 26.15
C GLN A 124 -6.05 -14.15 26.39
N TYR A 125 -6.97 -13.20 26.21
CA TYR A 125 -6.72 -11.77 26.46
C TYR A 125 -7.18 -11.28 27.83
N TYR A 126 -7.82 -12.15 28.65
CA TYR A 126 -8.23 -11.76 29.99
C TYR A 126 -7.02 -11.36 30.83
N GLY A 127 -7.14 -10.28 31.56
CA GLY A 127 -6.05 -9.66 32.31
C GLY A 127 -5.22 -8.64 31.53
N TYR A 128 -5.37 -8.53 30.20
CA TYR A 128 -4.81 -7.36 29.50
C TYR A 128 -5.54 -6.10 29.93
N SER A 129 -4.82 -5.00 30.03
CA SER A 129 -5.37 -3.72 30.44
C SER A 129 -4.97 -2.61 29.46
N PHE A 130 -5.51 -1.42 29.67
CA PHE A 130 -5.11 -0.24 28.88
C PHE A 130 -3.63 0.14 29.04
N ASP A 131 -2.89 -0.50 29.93
CA ASP A 131 -1.43 -0.34 30.10
C ASP A 131 -0.62 -1.49 29.48
N SER A 132 -1.26 -2.48 28.84
CA SER A 132 -0.60 -3.67 28.30
C SER A 132 0.11 -3.45 26.96
N GLY A 133 -0.16 -2.35 26.25
CA GLY A 133 0.47 -2.01 24.98
C GLY A 133 -0.06 -0.71 24.39
N GLU A 134 0.62 -0.21 23.36
CA GLU A 134 0.30 1.05 22.70
C GLU A 134 -1.12 1.08 22.16
N GLN A 135 -1.53 0.02 21.52
CA GLN A 135 -2.86 -0.13 20.95
C GLN A 135 -3.94 0.00 22.04
N MET A 136 -3.81 -0.73 23.15
CA MET A 136 -4.78 -0.65 24.26
C MET A 136 -4.73 0.69 25.00
N ASN A 137 -3.55 1.32 25.10
CA ASN A 137 -3.38 2.62 25.76
C ASN A 137 -4.19 3.74 25.07
N TYR A 138 -4.50 3.60 23.80
CA TYR A 138 -5.36 4.51 23.05
C TYR A 138 -6.71 4.76 23.77
N PHE A 139 -7.30 3.73 24.39
CA PHE A 139 -8.60 3.82 25.06
C PHE A 139 -8.53 4.29 26.52
N LYS A 140 -7.35 4.49 27.08
CA LYS A 140 -7.15 4.93 28.47
C LYS A 140 -7.88 6.23 28.88
N PRO A 141 -8.07 7.24 28.00
CA PRO A 141 -8.87 8.42 28.32
C PRO A 141 -10.30 8.13 28.78
N MET A 142 -10.87 6.99 28.36
CA MET A 142 -12.23 6.57 28.73
C MET A 142 -12.39 6.32 30.23
N LEU A 143 -11.30 5.98 30.95
CA LEU A 143 -11.34 5.81 32.41
C LEU A 143 -11.61 7.13 33.15
N LYS A 144 -11.32 8.26 32.50
CA LYS A 144 -11.56 9.61 33.07
C LYS A 144 -12.87 10.22 32.59
N ASP A 145 -13.30 9.86 31.39
CA ASP A 145 -14.51 10.40 30.78
C ASP A 145 -15.35 9.26 30.20
N LYS A 146 -16.41 8.94 30.92
CA LYS A 146 -17.35 7.87 30.54
C LYS A 146 -18.27 8.21 29.37
N SER A 147 -18.28 9.48 28.92
CA SER A 147 -19.07 9.90 27.75
C SER A 147 -18.36 9.62 26.42
N LEU A 148 -17.07 9.28 26.45
CA LEU A 148 -16.28 9.02 25.24
C LEU A 148 -16.76 7.76 24.53
N LYS A 149 -16.87 7.88 23.21
CA LYS A 149 -16.97 6.80 22.25
C LYS A 149 -15.73 6.92 21.38
N MET A 150 -14.89 5.91 21.40
CA MET A 150 -13.59 5.98 20.73
C MET A 150 -13.52 4.92 19.62
N VAL A 151 -12.94 5.33 18.50
CA VAL A 151 -12.62 4.43 17.37
C VAL A 151 -11.15 4.63 17.06
N GLN A 152 -10.40 3.55 17.10
CA GLN A 152 -8.99 3.54 16.78
C GLN A 152 -8.80 3.40 15.26
N ASP A 153 -7.70 3.92 14.74
CA ASP A 153 -7.27 3.58 13.38
C ASP A 153 -6.92 2.09 13.28
N ILE A 154 -6.82 1.58 12.03
CA ILE A 154 -6.42 0.19 11.80
C ILE A 154 -4.96 0.04 12.19
N GLU A 155 -4.71 -0.74 13.23
CA GLU A 155 -3.39 -0.96 13.82
C GLU A 155 -3.21 -2.43 14.24
N PRO A 156 -1.96 -2.90 14.42
CA PRO A 156 -1.70 -4.20 15.00
C PRO A 156 -2.21 -4.28 16.45
N ASN A 157 -2.98 -5.32 16.79
CA ASN A 157 -3.41 -5.54 18.16
C ASN A 157 -2.23 -5.89 19.08
N THR A 158 -2.40 -5.63 20.39
CA THR A 158 -1.33 -5.81 21.40
C THR A 158 -0.88 -7.27 21.54
N ALA A 159 -1.80 -8.24 21.37
CA ALA A 159 -1.53 -9.63 21.69
C ALA A 159 -0.90 -10.43 20.54
N GLU A 160 -1.42 -10.28 19.32
CA GLU A 160 -1.08 -11.12 18.16
C GLU A 160 -0.40 -10.34 17.03
N HIS A 161 -0.33 -9.01 17.16
CA HIS A 161 0.14 -8.10 16.10
C HIS A 161 -0.65 -8.21 14.79
N LYS A 162 -1.90 -8.66 14.88
CA LYS A 162 -2.85 -8.75 13.79
C LYS A 162 -3.48 -7.37 13.54
N LEU A 163 -3.61 -6.96 12.29
CA LEU A 163 -4.27 -5.69 11.94
C LEU A 163 -5.75 -5.77 12.30
N MET A 164 -6.20 -4.87 13.16
CA MET A 164 -7.57 -4.78 13.66
C MET A 164 -8.04 -3.34 13.65
N GLN A 165 -9.37 -3.16 13.55
CA GLN A 165 -10.06 -1.90 13.81
C GLN A 165 -10.87 -2.08 15.08
N TYR A 166 -10.52 -1.33 16.12
CA TYR A 166 -11.26 -1.38 17.39
C TYR A 166 -12.09 -0.13 17.60
N SER A 167 -13.22 -0.31 18.28
CA SER A 167 -13.98 0.79 18.87
C SER A 167 -14.45 0.39 20.27
N ALA A 168 -14.54 1.37 21.17
CA ALA A 168 -14.94 1.15 22.54
C ALA A 168 -15.87 2.25 23.05
N MET A 169 -16.78 1.87 23.96
CA MET A 169 -17.65 2.77 24.69
C MET A 169 -18.07 2.21 26.04
N TRP A 170 -18.39 3.07 26.96
CA TRP A 170 -19.07 2.65 28.19
C TRP A 170 -20.51 2.21 27.89
N ASN A 171 -20.99 1.22 28.62
CA ASN A 171 -22.42 0.96 28.65
C ASN A 171 -23.18 2.16 29.28
N SER A 172 -24.50 2.23 29.10
CA SER A 172 -25.26 3.43 29.51
C SER A 172 -25.24 3.69 31.02
N THR A 173 -25.01 2.65 31.84
CA THR A 173 -24.89 2.78 33.31
C THR A 173 -23.47 3.11 33.76
N GLY A 174 -22.47 3.07 32.88
CA GLY A 174 -21.07 3.31 33.21
C GLY A 174 -20.45 2.24 34.11
N GLU A 175 -20.93 1.00 34.03
CA GLU A 175 -20.44 -0.13 34.82
C GLU A 175 -19.25 -0.83 34.15
N PHE A 176 -19.27 -0.93 32.82
CA PHE A 176 -18.25 -1.60 32.02
C PHE A 176 -18.08 -0.93 30.66
N ILE A 177 -16.94 -1.15 30.05
CA ILE A 177 -16.65 -0.75 28.67
C ILE A 177 -16.87 -1.96 27.78
N VAL A 178 -17.51 -1.74 26.64
CA VAL A 178 -17.55 -2.71 25.53
C VAL A 178 -16.56 -2.24 24.48
N GLU A 179 -15.68 -3.12 24.06
CA GLU A 179 -14.81 -2.96 22.92
C GLU A 179 -15.16 -4.02 21.89
N ALA A 180 -15.32 -3.62 20.63
CA ALA A 180 -15.49 -4.53 19.50
C ALA A 180 -14.35 -4.35 18.50
N GLY A 181 -13.88 -5.46 17.93
CA GLY A 181 -12.81 -5.50 16.95
C GLY A 181 -13.26 -6.15 15.64
N ILE A 182 -12.84 -5.56 14.52
CA ILE A 182 -13.08 -6.08 13.16
C ILE A 182 -11.76 -6.19 12.43
N GLU A 183 -11.51 -7.34 11.78
CA GLU A 183 -10.36 -7.52 10.88
C GLU A 183 -10.61 -6.81 9.54
N PRO A 184 -9.77 -5.84 9.14
CA PRO A 184 -10.02 -5.02 7.95
C PRO A 184 -9.48 -5.69 6.68
N VAL A 185 -9.94 -6.89 6.34
CA VAL A 185 -9.43 -7.70 5.21
C VAL A 185 -9.43 -6.95 3.88
N ASN A 186 -10.45 -6.13 3.61
CA ASN A 186 -10.51 -5.37 2.35
C ASN A 186 -9.53 -4.19 2.32
N VAL A 187 -9.21 -3.60 3.47
CA VAL A 187 -8.21 -2.54 3.57
C VAL A 187 -6.82 -3.11 3.28
N SER A 188 -6.48 -4.28 3.82
CA SER A 188 -5.22 -4.97 3.53
C SER A 188 -5.06 -5.23 2.03
N LYS A 189 -6.11 -5.73 1.37
CA LYS A 189 -6.09 -5.97 -0.09
C LYS A 189 -5.88 -4.70 -0.93
N VAL A 190 -6.47 -3.57 -0.53
CA VAL A 190 -6.26 -2.30 -1.24
C VAL A 190 -4.88 -1.71 -0.92
N THR A 191 -4.35 -1.95 0.28
CA THR A 191 -2.98 -1.55 0.64
C THR A 191 -1.95 -2.25 -0.24
N GLU A 192 -2.11 -3.56 -0.48
CA GLU A 192 -1.26 -4.32 -1.41
C GLU A 192 -1.24 -3.72 -2.82
N LYS A 193 -2.34 -3.13 -3.28
CA LYS A 193 -2.41 -2.46 -4.59
C LYS A 193 -1.56 -1.19 -4.69
N ASN A 194 -1.09 -0.65 -3.58
CA ASN A 194 -0.16 0.49 -3.56
C ASN A 194 1.32 0.05 -3.63
N GLU A 195 1.58 -1.24 -3.56
CA GLU A 195 2.93 -1.74 -3.71
C GLU A 195 3.42 -1.66 -5.16
N LEU A 196 4.68 -1.29 -5.34
CA LEU A 196 5.26 -1.13 -6.67
C LEU A 196 5.10 -2.37 -7.57
N PRO A 197 5.32 -3.61 -7.08
CA PRO A 197 5.11 -4.81 -7.92
C PRO A 197 3.70 -4.87 -8.51
N TYR A 198 2.67 -4.57 -7.70
CA TYR A 198 1.30 -4.56 -8.19
C TYR A 198 1.07 -3.44 -9.22
N ILE A 199 1.50 -2.20 -8.91
CA ILE A 199 1.35 -1.05 -9.80
C ILE A 199 1.98 -1.34 -11.17
N PHE A 200 3.22 -1.83 -11.18
CA PHE A 200 3.92 -2.16 -12.42
C PHE A 200 3.22 -3.28 -13.21
N SER A 201 2.64 -4.28 -12.53
CA SER A 201 1.89 -5.36 -13.20
C SER A 201 0.63 -4.86 -13.93
N GLN A 202 0.10 -3.70 -13.55
CA GLN A 202 -1.10 -3.10 -14.14
C GLN A 202 -0.80 -2.08 -15.24
N LEU A 203 0.48 -1.72 -15.47
CA LEU A 203 0.84 -0.78 -16.51
C LEU A 203 0.65 -1.36 -17.91
N CYS A 204 0.01 -0.57 -18.78
CA CYS A 204 -0.14 -0.91 -20.19
C CYS A 204 1.13 -0.54 -20.96
N VAL A 205 1.95 -1.53 -21.27
CA VAL A 205 3.22 -1.34 -21.98
C VAL A 205 3.27 -2.17 -23.26
N ASN A 206 4.14 -1.78 -24.21
CA ASN A 206 4.38 -2.58 -25.39
C ASN A 206 5.02 -3.92 -25.01
N PRO A 207 4.69 -5.03 -25.71
CA PRO A 207 5.23 -6.36 -25.39
C PRO A 207 6.77 -6.46 -25.41
N ASP A 208 7.41 -5.63 -26.21
CA ASP A 208 8.87 -5.63 -26.39
C ASP A 208 9.60 -4.66 -25.43
N THR A 209 8.90 -4.10 -24.46
CA THR A 209 9.45 -3.10 -23.55
C THR A 209 9.11 -3.46 -22.11
N SER A 210 10.15 -3.54 -21.26
CA SER A 210 9.99 -3.71 -19.83
C SER A 210 10.35 -2.43 -19.09
N TYR A 211 9.54 -2.06 -18.12
CA TYR A 211 9.79 -0.96 -17.20
C TYR A 211 9.98 -1.51 -15.80
N PHE A 212 10.88 -0.93 -15.06
CA PHE A 212 11.14 -1.34 -13.69
C PHE A 212 11.62 -0.18 -12.83
N ALA A 213 11.34 -0.25 -11.55
CA ALA A 213 11.85 0.65 -10.53
C ALA A 213 12.96 -0.03 -9.73
N VAL A 214 13.99 0.72 -9.42
CA VAL A 214 15.15 0.24 -8.66
C VAL A 214 15.26 1.03 -7.37
N ASN A 215 15.49 0.36 -6.27
CA ASN A 215 15.89 0.98 -5.03
C ASN A 215 17.34 1.47 -5.17
N ALA A 216 17.54 2.78 -5.06
CA ALA A 216 18.85 3.42 -5.28
C ALA A 216 19.94 3.01 -4.26
N GLU A 217 19.53 2.57 -3.06
CA GLU A 217 20.47 2.17 -2.01
C GLU A 217 20.88 0.70 -2.14
N THR A 218 19.94 -0.18 -2.51
CA THR A 218 20.17 -1.63 -2.56
C THR A 218 20.45 -2.15 -3.96
N GLU A 219 20.30 -1.33 -5.00
CA GLU A 219 20.41 -1.68 -6.43
C GLU A 219 19.46 -2.81 -6.86
N LYS A 220 18.44 -3.14 -6.04
CA LYS A 220 17.45 -4.17 -6.34
C LYS A 220 16.23 -3.61 -7.05
N ILE A 221 15.67 -4.41 -7.95
CA ILE A 221 14.41 -4.11 -8.64
C ILE A 221 13.27 -4.30 -7.64
N VAL A 222 12.51 -3.22 -7.37
CA VAL A 222 11.41 -3.18 -6.39
C VAL A 222 10.04 -3.21 -7.04
N GLY A 223 9.95 -3.04 -8.36
CA GLY A 223 8.75 -3.18 -9.16
C GLY A 223 9.11 -3.28 -10.62
N ALA A 224 8.41 -4.11 -11.39
CA ALA A 224 8.64 -4.30 -12.81
C ALA A 224 7.38 -4.75 -13.54
N THR A 225 7.24 -4.37 -14.82
CA THR A 225 6.20 -4.89 -15.72
C THR A 225 6.41 -6.37 -16.06
N ASP A 226 7.66 -6.82 -16.06
CA ASP A 226 8.04 -8.23 -16.03
C ASP A 226 8.28 -8.62 -14.56
N THR A 227 7.34 -9.34 -13.97
CA THR A 227 7.34 -9.69 -12.56
C THR A 227 8.50 -10.59 -12.16
N GLU A 228 9.11 -11.32 -13.11
CA GLU A 228 10.27 -12.18 -12.85
C GLU A 228 11.52 -11.37 -12.46
N LEU A 229 11.55 -10.09 -12.83
CA LEU A 229 12.66 -9.20 -12.50
C LEU A 229 12.62 -8.66 -11.05
N VAL A 230 11.47 -8.73 -10.38
CA VAL A 230 11.31 -8.18 -9.02
C VAL A 230 12.18 -8.92 -8.02
N GLY A 231 12.99 -8.16 -7.27
CA GLY A 231 13.94 -8.69 -6.30
C GLY A 231 15.34 -8.98 -6.84
N MET A 232 15.52 -9.01 -8.19
CA MET A 232 16.83 -9.20 -8.81
C MET A 232 17.73 -7.98 -8.63
N ASP A 233 19.03 -8.21 -8.62
CA ASP A 233 20.03 -7.14 -8.68
C ASP A 233 20.16 -6.64 -10.14
N MET A 234 20.31 -5.34 -10.33
CA MET A 234 20.49 -4.76 -11.67
C MET A 234 21.65 -5.36 -12.43
N LYS A 235 22.72 -5.78 -11.73
CA LYS A 235 23.89 -6.43 -12.34
C LYS A 235 23.57 -7.79 -12.95
N GLU A 236 22.61 -8.51 -12.38
CA GLU A 236 22.18 -9.83 -12.89
C GLU A 236 21.51 -9.72 -14.25
N ILE A 237 20.86 -8.61 -14.54
CA ILE A 237 20.23 -8.32 -15.85
C ILE A 237 21.16 -7.54 -16.79
N GLY A 238 22.45 -7.38 -16.43
CA GLY A 238 23.46 -6.74 -17.28
C GLY A 238 23.39 -5.21 -17.33
N LEU A 239 22.68 -4.58 -16.41
CA LEU A 239 22.59 -3.11 -16.30
C LEU A 239 23.58 -2.59 -15.25
N ASN A 240 24.13 -1.40 -15.52
CA ASN A 240 25.04 -0.72 -14.60
C ASN A 240 24.43 0.62 -14.17
N THR A 241 24.40 0.86 -12.85
CA THR A 241 23.89 2.08 -12.22
C THR A 241 24.60 3.35 -12.67
N GLU A 242 25.87 3.27 -13.09
CA GLU A 242 26.62 4.43 -13.62
C GLU A 242 25.97 5.09 -14.86
N LYS A 243 25.06 4.39 -15.53
CA LYS A 243 24.33 4.88 -16.72
C LYS A 243 22.92 5.40 -16.40
N ILE A 244 22.49 5.32 -15.16
CA ILE A 244 21.18 5.83 -14.74
C ILE A 244 21.33 7.32 -14.48
N HIS A 245 20.95 8.13 -15.45
CA HIS A 245 20.81 9.57 -15.25
C HIS A 245 19.46 9.81 -14.56
N SER A 246 19.50 10.28 -13.30
CA SER A 246 18.29 10.82 -12.67
C SER A 246 17.90 12.10 -13.40
N THR A 247 16.82 12.06 -14.15
CA THR A 247 16.10 13.28 -14.53
C THR A 247 15.41 13.80 -13.28
N LYS A 248 15.91 14.94 -12.75
CA LYS A 248 15.20 15.70 -11.72
C LYS A 248 14.05 16.44 -12.36
#